data_d63c22cad92459673dd13e6d1697b3fe
#
_entry.id   d63c22cad92459673dd13e6d1697b3fe
#
_cell.length_a   1.000
_cell.length_b   1.000
_cell.length_c   1.000
_cell.angle_alpha   90.00
_cell.angle_beta   90.00
_cell.angle_gamma   90.00
#
_symmetry.space_group_name_H-M   'P 1'
#
loop_
_entity.id
_entity.type
_entity.pdbx_description
1 polymer ?
#
loop_
_entity_poly.entity_id
_entity_poly.type
_entity_poly.pdbx_seq_one_letter_code
_entity_poly.pdbx_strand_id
1 'polypeptide(L)'
;MAYTDDWESLMNGVFGAGGRVKFGSGAAQPDTKAKTGGLPDLNAALLEQQKQLDELLKKQNAQLKKQDADTQTALENSRQMLRDMENDGLLAKGTADTKPEHLGSFEGLATEVKKTVLGQDAFVDGVVRAMRRPFVLGTEAPVARNVILLSGAPGTGRHFALEETARIMAARGLLQSDKTAVLDLALYPDAGSEKLFLQDLYAALHAPGEILIFEHYESCYPGFLKTIADLATRGSAPLSSRYLVNKEGILVDAGTALAPGAVSRIDPCGKYLIFFSHKGREVLADKFGAPFVSAVGDVCTTIAFAREDLAAMAAQELNALAQKVRTRLGLTLTAGADVRDYVAAQCSKEKGAAGLKLCCDRIFRALSEYCLQTDTALTGTVALTAVPEGLQFALNGAAPADLFSLLPTEYTGAVDEIRAELDALVGLAPVKDYVFGLADNLQVQQRRAAAGFKTASLSMHMIFTGNPGTGKTTIARLVAKYLKAIGALKGGQLVE
;
A
#
# COMPACT_ATOMS: atom_id res chain seq x y z
N MET A 1 35.04 -3.65 13.20
CA MET A 1 36.15 -4.07 12.34
C MET A 1 35.59 -4.11 10.91
N ALA A 2 35.77 -3.04 10.16
CA ALA A 2 35.74 -2.92 8.69
C ALA A 2 35.60 -1.44 8.32
N TYR A 3 36.70 -0.66 8.48
CA TYR A 3 36.79 0.74 8.03
C TYR A 3 38.20 1.08 7.56
N THR A 4 38.96 0.12 7.05
CA THR A 4 40.35 0.34 6.60
C THR A 4 40.60 0.14 5.11
N ASP A 5 39.66 -0.42 4.36
CA ASP A 5 39.90 -0.76 2.94
C ASP A 5 39.55 0.36 1.93
N ASP A 6 38.83 1.40 2.36
CA ASP A 6 38.41 2.49 1.45
C ASP A 6 39.49 3.58 1.24
N TRP A 7 40.41 3.75 2.20
CA TRP A 7 41.47 4.78 2.08
C TRP A 7 42.58 4.40 1.08
N GLU A 8 42.93 3.12 0.99
CA GLU A 8 43.94 2.67 0.00
C GLU A 8 43.45 2.77 -1.43
N SER A 9 42.17 2.55 -1.68
CA SER A 9 41.54 2.71 -3.00
C SER A 9 41.49 4.16 -3.46
N LEU A 10 41.25 5.09 -2.52
CA LEU A 10 41.16 6.54 -2.81
C LEU A 10 42.55 7.15 -3.09
N MET A 11 43.59 6.69 -2.41
CA MET A 11 44.98 7.18 -2.60
C MET A 11 45.62 6.67 -3.89
N ASN A 12 45.23 5.47 -4.37
CA ASN A 12 45.70 4.94 -5.65
C ASN A 12 45.07 5.62 -6.87
N GLY A 13 43.92 6.29 -6.71
CA GLY A 13 43.25 7.04 -7.77
C GLY A 13 43.79 8.46 -7.96
N VAL A 14 44.43 9.06 -6.95
CA VAL A 14 44.93 10.42 -6.97
C VAL A 14 46.41 10.51 -7.35
N PHE A 15 47.20 9.48 -7.08
CA PHE A 15 48.62 9.41 -7.43
C PHE A 15 48.85 8.18 -8.29
N GLY A 16 48.88 8.39 -9.60
CA GLY A 16 49.05 7.34 -10.60
C GLY A 16 50.21 6.35 -10.28
N ALA A 17 50.01 5.12 -10.62
CA ALA A 17 50.88 3.97 -10.35
C ALA A 17 52.36 4.25 -10.71
N GLY A 18 53.21 4.39 -9.70
CA GLY A 18 54.66 4.48 -9.92
C GLY A 18 55.40 5.28 -8.86
N GLY A 19 55.49 4.77 -7.65
CA GLY A 19 56.36 5.39 -6.63
C GLY A 19 56.30 4.73 -5.27
N ARG A 20 56.92 3.55 -5.15
CA ARG A 20 57.14 2.93 -3.81
C ARG A 20 58.24 3.70 -3.08
N VAL A 21 57.91 4.43 -2.03
CA VAL A 21 58.88 4.87 -1.02
C VAL A 21 58.84 3.88 0.15
N LYS A 22 59.92 3.10 0.28
CA LYS A 22 60.15 2.27 1.44
C LYS A 22 60.83 3.08 2.53
N PHE A 23 60.18 3.26 3.67
CA PHE A 23 60.84 3.64 4.92
C PHE A 23 61.39 2.37 5.58
N GLY A 24 62.74 2.23 5.60
CA GLY A 24 63.41 1.21 6.38
C GLY A 24 64.10 1.90 7.57
N SER A 25 63.72 1.46 8.78
CA SER A 25 64.44 1.74 10.03
C SER A 25 65.63 0.83 10.12
N GLY A 26 66.81 1.35 10.30
CA GLY A 26 68.02 0.55 10.62
C GLY A 26 69.22 1.44 10.89
N ALA A 27 69.52 1.58 12.14
CA ALA A 27 70.73 2.25 12.61
C ALA A 27 71.98 1.38 12.40
N ALA A 28 73.05 1.95 11.87
CA ALA A 28 74.41 1.53 12.11
C ALA A 28 75.38 2.68 11.77
N GLN A 29 76.31 2.93 12.69
CA GLN A 29 77.34 3.95 12.66
C GLN A 29 78.58 3.54 11.79
N PRO A 30 79.59 4.39 11.67
CA PRO A 30 80.25 4.69 10.42
C PRO A 30 81.63 4.06 10.32
N ASP A 31 82.13 3.94 9.11
CA ASP A 31 83.58 3.86 8.90
C ASP A 31 84.04 4.68 7.69
N THR A 32 85.14 5.31 7.94
CA THR A 32 85.87 6.34 7.25
C THR A 32 86.46 5.98 5.90
N LYS A 33 86.64 7.02 5.11
CA LYS A 33 87.71 7.38 4.15
C LYS A 33 87.39 7.44 2.67
N ALA A 34 87.45 8.70 2.24
CA ALA A 34 88.17 9.16 1.04
C ALA A 34 87.40 9.29 -0.29
N LYS A 35 87.14 10.42 -0.75
CA LYS A 35 87.83 11.18 -1.79
C LYS A 35 86.96 12.39 -2.27
N THR A 36 87.55 13.53 -2.21
CA THR A 36 87.11 14.81 -2.79
C THR A 36 86.79 14.70 -4.27
N GLY A 37 85.54 14.98 -4.58
CA GLY A 37 85.06 15.33 -5.92
C GLY A 37 83.78 16.13 -5.73
N GLY A 38 83.80 17.41 -6.19
CA GLY A 38 82.77 18.42 -5.84
C GLY A 38 81.36 17.96 -6.12
N LEU A 39 80.56 17.93 -5.07
CA LEU A 39 79.12 17.83 -5.13
C LEU A 39 78.58 19.22 -5.58
N PRO A 40 77.72 19.27 -6.58
CA PRO A 40 76.94 20.49 -6.83
C PRO A 40 76.09 20.79 -5.62
N ASP A 41 76.01 22.05 -5.27
CA ASP A 41 75.37 22.62 -4.11
C ASP A 41 73.87 22.18 -4.06
N LEU A 42 73.61 21.09 -3.37
CA LEU A 42 72.23 20.50 -3.19
C LEU A 42 71.27 21.52 -2.59
N ASN A 43 71.81 22.45 -1.82
CA ASN A 43 71.02 23.54 -1.21
C ASN A 43 70.60 24.61 -2.24
N ALA A 44 71.42 24.88 -3.24
CA ALA A 44 71.05 25.80 -4.30
C ALA A 44 69.95 25.20 -5.21
N ALA A 45 70.02 23.89 -5.51
CA ALA A 45 69.00 23.21 -6.32
C ALA A 45 67.66 23.08 -5.56
N LEU A 46 67.70 22.84 -4.25
CA LEU A 46 66.49 22.81 -3.41
C LEU A 46 65.82 24.18 -3.30
N LEU A 47 66.59 25.22 -3.19
CA LEU A 47 66.11 26.62 -3.14
C LEU A 47 65.46 27.04 -4.47
N GLU A 48 66.01 26.57 -5.58
CA GLU A 48 65.48 26.84 -6.92
C GLU A 48 64.17 26.04 -7.17
N GLN A 49 64.08 24.82 -6.70
CA GLN A 49 62.83 24.03 -6.71
C GLN A 49 61.76 24.69 -5.83
N GLN A 50 62.08 25.16 -4.64
CA GLN A 50 61.15 25.91 -3.80
C GLN A 50 60.62 27.15 -4.47
N LYS A 51 61.48 27.94 -5.12
CA LYS A 51 61.04 29.11 -5.86
C LYS A 51 60.11 28.81 -7.03
N GLN A 52 60.40 27.71 -7.75
CA GLN A 52 59.53 27.24 -8.86
C GLN A 52 58.15 26.77 -8.34
N LEU A 53 58.12 26.08 -7.18
CA LEU A 53 56.89 25.66 -6.56
C LEU A 53 56.04 26.84 -6.07
N ASP A 54 56.68 27.86 -5.45
CA ASP A 54 56.02 29.07 -5.01
C ASP A 54 55.46 29.90 -6.17
N GLU A 55 56.16 29.93 -7.32
CA GLU A 55 55.63 30.57 -8.53
C GLU A 55 54.45 29.81 -9.14
N LEU A 56 54.49 28.48 -9.14
CA LEU A 56 53.40 27.66 -9.59
C LEU A 56 52.15 27.82 -8.70
N LEU A 57 52.33 27.82 -7.38
CA LEU A 57 51.25 28.07 -6.41
C LEU A 57 50.65 29.48 -6.57
N LYS A 58 51.48 30.49 -6.80
CA LYS A 58 51.00 31.87 -7.08
C LYS A 58 50.19 31.93 -8.37
N LYS A 59 50.60 31.24 -9.44
CA LYS A 59 49.87 31.15 -10.70
C LYS A 59 48.54 30.42 -10.54
N GLN A 60 48.53 29.30 -9.80
CA GLN A 60 47.35 28.54 -9.54
C GLN A 60 46.32 29.28 -8.68
N ASN A 61 46.76 29.98 -7.64
CA ASN A 61 45.93 30.85 -6.81
C ASN A 61 45.36 32.05 -7.57
N ALA A 62 46.15 32.62 -8.53
CA ALA A 62 45.67 33.69 -9.40
C ALA A 62 44.60 33.18 -10.38
N GLN A 63 44.74 31.96 -10.91
CA GLN A 63 43.74 31.32 -11.75
C GLN A 63 42.44 31.02 -10.99
N LEU A 64 42.54 30.46 -9.78
CA LEU A 64 41.39 30.22 -8.91
C LEU A 64 40.63 31.50 -8.58
N LYS A 65 41.33 32.56 -8.19
CA LYS A 65 40.70 33.87 -7.94
C LYS A 65 39.99 34.44 -9.16
N LYS A 66 40.55 34.23 -10.35
CA LYS A 66 39.93 34.67 -11.60
C LYS A 66 38.68 33.84 -11.92
N GLN A 67 38.74 32.55 -11.69
CA GLN A 67 37.62 31.65 -11.89
C GLN A 67 36.45 31.92 -10.89
N ASP A 68 36.78 32.24 -9.62
CA ASP A 68 35.82 32.68 -8.63
C ASP A 68 35.15 34.01 -8.99
N ALA A 69 35.93 34.99 -9.50
CA ALA A 69 35.41 36.28 -9.97
C ALA A 69 34.49 36.10 -11.19
N ASP A 70 34.87 35.26 -12.16
CA ASP A 70 34.10 34.97 -13.36
C ASP A 70 32.77 34.25 -12.97
N THR A 71 32.81 33.33 -11.98
CA THR A 71 31.65 32.63 -11.45
C THR A 71 30.69 33.57 -10.71
N GLN A 72 31.24 34.51 -9.91
CA GLN A 72 30.43 35.51 -9.23
C GLN A 72 29.76 36.46 -10.21
N THR A 73 30.49 36.89 -11.26
CA THR A 73 29.94 37.75 -12.32
C THR A 73 28.84 37.04 -13.11
N ALA A 74 29.02 35.76 -13.41
CA ALA A 74 27.98 34.93 -14.07
C ALA A 74 26.73 34.77 -13.19
N LEU A 75 26.91 34.60 -11.86
CA LEU A 75 25.82 34.50 -10.90
C LEU A 75 25.04 35.82 -10.77
N GLU A 76 25.75 36.96 -10.76
CA GLU A 76 25.14 38.28 -10.74
C GLU A 76 24.37 38.58 -12.01
N ASN A 77 24.93 38.25 -13.17
CA ASN A 77 24.26 38.40 -14.46
C ASN A 77 22.98 37.51 -14.53
N SER A 78 23.04 36.27 -14.01
CA SER A 78 21.88 35.40 -13.94
C SER A 78 20.80 35.95 -13.01
N ARG A 79 21.19 36.53 -11.87
CA ARG A 79 20.27 37.21 -10.96
C ARG A 79 19.63 38.45 -11.56
N GLN A 80 20.41 39.21 -12.33
CA GLN A 80 19.90 40.38 -13.03
C GLN A 80 18.88 39.95 -14.11
N MET A 81 19.21 38.94 -14.89
CA MET A 81 18.33 38.38 -15.92
C MET A 81 17.01 37.87 -15.35
N LEU A 82 17.06 37.21 -14.17
CA LEU A 82 15.88 36.79 -13.46
C LEU A 82 15.01 37.96 -12.99
N ARG A 83 15.61 39.03 -12.47
CA ARG A 83 14.89 40.26 -12.09
C ARG A 83 14.25 40.97 -13.29
N ASP A 84 14.96 41.01 -14.43
CA ASP A 84 14.43 41.60 -15.65
C ASP A 84 13.26 40.80 -16.20
N MET A 85 13.32 39.44 -16.12
CA MET A 85 12.20 38.56 -16.48
C MET A 85 11.01 38.65 -15.51
N GLU A 86 11.23 38.92 -14.21
CA GLU A 86 10.20 39.23 -13.23
C GLU A 86 9.52 40.57 -13.49
N ASN A 87 10.32 41.60 -13.87
CA ASN A 87 9.82 42.94 -14.18
C ASN A 87 9.01 42.97 -15.50
N ASP A 88 9.43 42.18 -16.49
CA ASP A 88 8.74 42.04 -17.77
C ASP A 88 7.47 41.13 -17.69
N GLY A 89 7.15 40.58 -16.52
CA GLY A 89 5.99 39.74 -16.30
C GLY A 89 6.08 38.36 -16.96
N LEU A 90 7.24 37.95 -17.40
CA LEU A 90 7.56 36.67 -18.02
C LEU A 90 7.73 35.56 -16.98
N LEU A 91 8.02 35.92 -15.72
CA LEU A 91 7.98 35.02 -14.57
C LEU A 91 6.88 35.52 -13.64
N ALA A 92 6.00 34.61 -13.25
CA ALA A 92 5.07 34.91 -12.16
C ALA A 92 5.88 35.37 -10.96
N LYS A 93 5.55 36.56 -10.38
CA LYS A 93 6.19 37.05 -9.16
C LYS A 93 6.12 35.94 -8.12
N GLY A 94 7.21 35.24 -7.91
CA GLY A 94 7.36 34.33 -6.81
C GLY A 94 7.17 35.13 -5.54
N THR A 95 6.06 34.94 -4.87
CA THR A 95 5.82 35.46 -3.52
C THR A 95 6.81 34.75 -2.58
N ALA A 96 8.03 35.25 -2.55
CA ALA A 96 9.07 34.84 -1.63
C ALA A 96 8.74 35.42 -0.25
N ASP A 97 7.75 34.93 0.46
CA ASP A 97 7.61 35.02 1.92
C ASP A 97 6.25 34.53 2.46
N THR A 98 5.39 33.94 1.62
CA THR A 98 4.26 33.22 2.15
C THR A 98 4.74 31.78 2.47
N LYS A 99 4.92 31.47 3.75
CA LYS A 99 4.83 30.08 4.21
C LYS A 99 3.60 29.50 3.51
N PRO A 100 3.73 28.39 2.76
CA PRO A 100 2.57 27.86 2.05
C PRO A 100 1.42 27.73 3.05
N GLU A 101 0.31 28.45 2.82
CA GLU A 101 -0.87 28.50 3.71
C GLU A 101 -1.34 27.12 4.12
N HIS A 102 -1.05 26.11 3.30
CA HIS A 102 -1.40 24.72 3.53
C HIS A 102 -0.57 24.00 4.63
N LEU A 103 0.60 24.52 5.04
CA LEU A 103 1.40 23.84 6.07
C LEU A 103 0.73 23.87 7.45
N GLY A 104 0.00 24.95 7.78
CA GLY A 104 -0.80 25.03 9.00
C GLY A 104 -1.95 24.03 9.05
N SER A 105 -2.50 23.66 7.89
CA SER A 105 -3.62 22.71 7.80
C SER A 105 -3.23 21.26 8.13
N PHE A 106 -1.93 20.94 8.19
CA PHE A 106 -1.43 19.62 8.64
C PHE A 106 -1.26 19.53 10.16
N GLU A 107 -1.35 20.67 10.89
CA GLU A 107 -1.18 20.64 12.34
C GLU A 107 -2.30 19.83 13.00
N GLY A 108 -1.93 18.90 13.89
CA GLY A 108 -2.86 18.02 14.58
C GLY A 108 -3.56 16.97 13.70
N LEU A 109 -3.27 16.89 12.37
CA LEU A 109 -3.92 15.94 11.47
C LEU A 109 -3.66 14.49 11.91
N ALA A 110 -2.41 14.13 12.19
CA ALA A 110 -2.09 12.79 12.68
C ALA A 110 -2.82 12.46 13.99
N THR A 111 -2.92 13.41 14.91
CA THR A 111 -3.64 13.23 16.17
C THR A 111 -5.14 12.99 15.95
N GLU A 112 -5.73 13.65 14.95
CA GLU A 112 -7.12 13.46 14.58
C GLU A 112 -7.36 12.07 13.96
N VAL A 113 -6.50 11.64 13.04
CA VAL A 113 -6.56 10.30 12.45
C VAL A 113 -6.41 9.21 13.51
N LYS A 114 -5.49 9.35 14.47
CA LYS A 114 -5.26 8.41 15.57
C LYS A 114 -6.45 8.23 16.51
N LYS A 115 -7.40 9.15 16.54
CA LYS A 115 -8.64 8.96 17.32
C LYS A 115 -9.50 7.84 16.73
N THR A 116 -9.44 7.65 15.43
CA THR A 116 -10.24 6.65 14.71
C THR A 116 -9.40 5.39 14.39
N VAL A 117 -8.13 5.57 14.04
CA VAL A 117 -7.19 4.50 13.70
C VAL A 117 -6.38 4.14 14.93
N LEU A 118 -6.81 3.10 15.64
CA LEU A 118 -6.16 2.65 16.88
C LEU A 118 -5.03 1.65 16.62
N GLY A 119 -3.99 1.68 17.48
CA GLY A 119 -2.91 0.70 17.49
C GLY A 119 -1.93 0.77 16.32
N GLN A 120 -1.98 1.87 15.51
CA GLN A 120 -1.12 2.06 14.34
C GLN A 120 -0.47 3.45 14.32
N ASP A 121 -0.12 3.99 15.48
CA ASP A 121 0.33 5.38 15.63
C ASP A 121 1.51 5.75 14.73
N ALA A 122 2.55 4.91 14.71
CA ALA A 122 3.74 5.15 13.88
C ALA A 122 3.43 5.05 12.38
N PHE A 123 2.51 4.16 11.99
CA PHE A 123 2.03 4.04 10.62
C PHE A 123 1.28 5.31 10.20
N VAL A 124 0.34 5.78 11.01
CA VAL A 124 -0.42 7.03 10.77
C VAL A 124 0.52 8.22 10.63
N ASP A 125 1.50 8.38 11.55
CA ASP A 125 2.51 9.44 11.45
C ASP A 125 3.30 9.35 10.14
N GLY A 126 3.65 8.13 9.73
CA GLY A 126 4.32 7.87 8.47
C GLY A 126 3.48 8.28 7.24
N VAL A 127 2.21 7.87 7.22
CA VAL A 127 1.27 8.20 6.12
C VAL A 127 1.05 9.71 6.05
N VAL A 128 0.76 10.38 7.16
CA VAL A 128 0.56 11.83 7.19
C VAL A 128 1.82 12.58 6.73
N ARG A 129 3.01 12.14 7.16
CA ARG A 129 4.28 12.69 6.69
C ARG A 129 4.48 12.50 5.18
N ALA A 130 4.19 11.31 4.67
CA ALA A 130 4.30 10.99 3.26
C ALA A 130 3.33 11.83 2.39
N MET A 131 2.11 12.02 2.87
CA MET A 131 1.11 12.88 2.21
C MET A 131 1.47 14.37 2.28
N ARG A 132 2.15 14.80 3.33
CA ARG A 132 2.62 16.19 3.51
C ARG A 132 3.83 16.52 2.65
N ARG A 133 4.66 15.53 2.27
CA ARG A 133 5.93 15.73 1.56
C ARG A 133 5.82 16.64 0.33
N PRO A 134 4.83 16.47 -0.58
CA PRO A 134 4.69 17.31 -1.77
C PRO A 134 4.42 18.79 -1.45
N PHE A 135 3.72 19.06 -0.35
CA PHE A 135 3.43 20.42 0.09
C PHE A 135 4.66 21.16 0.63
N VAL A 136 5.67 20.40 1.07
CA VAL A 136 6.93 20.97 1.59
C VAL A 136 7.97 21.12 0.49
N LEU A 137 8.11 20.07 -0.36
CA LEU A 137 9.15 20.03 -1.39
C LEU A 137 8.72 20.69 -2.71
N GLY A 138 7.42 20.91 -2.88
CA GLY A 138 6.83 21.23 -4.17
C GLY A 138 6.72 19.99 -5.06
N THR A 139 5.88 20.08 -6.08
CA THR A 139 5.76 19.04 -7.12
C THR A 139 5.78 19.71 -8.48
N GLU A 140 6.66 19.24 -9.34
CA GLU A 140 6.65 19.64 -10.74
C GLU A 140 5.66 18.75 -11.50
N ALA A 141 4.54 19.32 -11.96
CA ALA A 141 3.64 18.59 -12.84
C ALA A 141 4.35 18.30 -14.19
N PRO A 142 4.17 17.13 -14.81
CA PRO A 142 3.14 16.11 -14.56
C PRO A 142 3.55 14.94 -13.64
N VAL A 143 4.64 15.04 -12.91
CA VAL A 143 5.20 13.97 -12.08
C VAL A 143 4.23 13.55 -10.97
N ALA A 144 4.35 12.32 -10.48
CA ALA A 144 3.61 11.87 -9.30
C ALA A 144 3.93 12.76 -8.08
N ARG A 145 2.92 13.10 -7.28
CA ARG A 145 3.14 13.89 -6.04
C ARG A 145 4.07 13.17 -5.08
N ASN A 146 3.83 11.91 -4.86
CA ASN A 146 4.70 11.02 -4.09
C ASN A 146 4.42 9.56 -4.48
N VAL A 147 5.43 8.72 -4.34
CA VAL A 147 5.33 7.28 -4.49
C VAL A 147 5.50 6.67 -3.10
N ILE A 148 4.46 6.01 -2.60
CA ILE A 148 4.38 5.55 -1.21
C ILE A 148 4.17 4.04 -1.18
N LEU A 149 4.96 3.34 -0.38
CA LEU A 149 4.74 1.93 -0.07
C LEU A 149 4.07 1.78 1.30
N LEU A 150 2.88 1.20 1.31
CA LEU A 150 2.19 0.80 2.54
C LEU A 150 2.32 -0.71 2.73
N SER A 151 3.15 -1.12 3.68
CA SER A 151 3.47 -2.53 3.92
C SER A 151 2.89 -3.05 5.23
N GLY A 152 2.80 -4.38 5.35
CA GLY A 152 2.36 -5.05 6.56
C GLY A 152 1.36 -6.17 6.32
N ALA A 153 1.00 -6.90 7.35
CA ALA A 153 0.09 -8.02 7.28
C ALA A 153 -1.32 -7.62 6.81
N PRO A 154 -2.08 -8.53 6.16
CA PRO A 154 -3.49 -8.31 5.86
C PRO A 154 -4.29 -7.97 7.11
N GLY A 155 -5.31 -7.13 6.96
CA GLY A 155 -6.23 -6.82 8.06
C GLY A 155 -5.68 -5.95 9.18
N THR A 156 -4.47 -5.36 9.03
CA THR A 156 -3.87 -4.42 9.99
C THR A 156 -4.33 -2.97 9.81
N GLY A 157 -5.36 -2.73 9.01
CA GLY A 157 -5.97 -1.40 8.88
C GLY A 157 -5.28 -0.44 7.90
N ARG A 158 -4.41 -0.92 7.00
CA ARG A 158 -3.70 -0.07 6.02
C ARG A 158 -4.64 0.79 5.16
N HIS A 159 -5.66 0.17 4.56
CA HIS A 159 -6.67 0.87 3.75
C HIS A 159 -7.44 1.86 4.59
N PHE A 160 -7.96 1.41 5.73
CA PHE A 160 -8.74 2.24 6.63
C PHE A 160 -7.98 3.49 7.10
N ALA A 161 -6.70 3.34 7.46
CA ALA A 161 -5.87 4.47 7.86
C ALA A 161 -5.60 5.45 6.70
N LEU A 162 -5.42 4.96 5.47
CA LEU A 162 -5.26 5.80 4.29
C LEU A 162 -6.56 6.54 3.96
N GLU A 163 -7.69 5.85 3.94
CA GLU A 163 -9.01 6.42 3.67
C GLU A 163 -9.37 7.49 4.69
N GLU A 164 -9.14 7.21 5.98
CA GLU A 164 -9.40 8.17 7.04
C GLU A 164 -8.48 9.40 6.96
N THR A 165 -7.21 9.18 6.60
CA THR A 165 -6.27 10.29 6.34
C THR A 165 -6.75 11.13 5.15
N ALA A 166 -7.15 10.49 4.04
CA ALA A 166 -7.67 11.18 2.86
C ALA A 166 -8.94 11.97 3.18
N ARG A 167 -9.87 11.38 3.95
CA ARG A 167 -11.11 12.02 4.38
C ARG A 167 -10.84 13.30 5.19
N ILE A 168 -9.94 13.23 6.17
CA ILE A 168 -9.60 14.40 7.00
C ILE A 168 -8.85 15.43 6.17
N MET A 169 -7.93 15.03 5.29
CA MET A 169 -7.22 15.93 4.38
C MET A 169 -8.20 16.66 3.44
N ALA A 170 -9.17 15.95 2.86
CA ALA A 170 -10.19 16.54 2.02
C ALA A 170 -11.07 17.53 2.80
N ALA A 171 -11.48 17.18 4.02
CA ALA A 171 -12.25 18.06 4.90
C ALA A 171 -11.48 19.36 5.26
N ARG A 172 -10.15 19.31 5.30
CA ARG A 172 -9.27 20.45 5.52
C ARG A 172 -8.85 21.20 4.25
N GLY A 173 -9.37 20.79 3.07
CA GLY A 173 -9.04 21.41 1.78
C GLY A 173 -7.63 21.09 1.26
N LEU A 174 -6.93 20.10 1.82
CA LEU A 174 -5.62 19.64 1.40
C LEU A 174 -5.68 18.71 0.17
N LEU A 175 -6.81 18.02 0.00
CA LEU A 175 -7.15 17.24 -1.18
C LEU A 175 -8.46 17.75 -1.76
N GLN A 176 -8.63 17.62 -3.07
CA GLN A 176 -9.87 17.99 -3.76
C GLN A 176 -11.01 17.01 -3.46
N SER A 177 -10.68 15.76 -3.17
CA SER A 177 -11.65 14.71 -2.88
C SER A 177 -11.02 13.67 -1.94
N ASP A 178 -11.87 13.07 -1.11
CA ASP A 178 -11.53 11.90 -0.28
C ASP A 178 -11.53 10.58 -1.06
N LYS A 179 -11.98 10.60 -2.32
CA LYS A 179 -12.07 9.41 -3.15
C LYS A 179 -10.70 8.92 -3.57
N THR A 180 -10.50 7.61 -3.46
CA THR A 180 -9.32 6.91 -3.92
C THR A 180 -9.67 6.07 -5.16
N ALA A 181 -8.79 6.04 -6.15
CA ALA A 181 -8.87 5.08 -7.25
C ALA A 181 -8.04 3.85 -6.89
N VAL A 182 -8.59 2.66 -7.11
CA VAL A 182 -7.90 1.39 -6.84
C VAL A 182 -7.73 0.63 -8.14
N LEU A 183 -6.53 0.17 -8.43
CA LEU A 183 -6.21 -0.69 -9.55
C LEU A 183 -5.66 -2.02 -9.01
N ASP A 184 -6.50 -3.06 -9.10
CA ASP A 184 -6.10 -4.42 -8.76
C ASP A 184 -5.30 -5.05 -9.90
N LEU A 185 -4.01 -5.16 -9.72
CA LEU A 185 -3.09 -5.65 -10.75
C LEU A 185 -3.16 -7.18 -10.95
N ALA A 186 -3.82 -7.92 -10.08
CA ALA A 186 -4.08 -9.34 -10.28
C ALA A 186 -5.04 -9.61 -11.45
N LEU A 187 -5.81 -8.60 -11.90
CA LEU A 187 -6.69 -8.69 -13.06
C LEU A 187 -5.93 -8.75 -14.39
N TYR A 188 -4.61 -8.48 -14.38
CA TYR A 188 -3.78 -8.40 -15.59
C TYR A 188 -2.58 -9.36 -15.53
N PRO A 189 -2.83 -10.69 -15.53
CA PRO A 189 -1.77 -11.69 -15.31
C PRO A 189 -0.92 -11.97 -16.56
N ASP A 190 -1.37 -11.57 -17.73
CA ASP A 190 -0.71 -11.88 -19.00
C ASP A 190 -0.72 -10.70 -19.99
N ALA A 191 0.07 -10.80 -21.07
CA ALA A 191 0.18 -9.76 -22.09
C ALA A 191 -1.11 -9.53 -22.87
N GLY A 192 -2.05 -10.49 -22.92
CA GLY A 192 -3.33 -10.35 -23.61
C GLY A 192 -4.25 -9.34 -22.94
N SER A 193 -4.01 -9.05 -21.68
CA SER A 193 -4.80 -8.08 -20.89
C SER A 193 -4.40 -6.62 -21.13
N GLU A 194 -3.48 -6.30 -22.08
CA GLU A 194 -2.91 -4.96 -22.27
C GLU A 194 -3.99 -3.88 -22.49
N LYS A 195 -4.97 -4.15 -23.34
CA LYS A 195 -6.03 -3.16 -23.63
C LYS A 195 -6.84 -2.82 -22.38
N LEU A 196 -7.22 -3.85 -21.63
CA LEU A 196 -7.97 -3.67 -20.38
C LEU A 196 -7.13 -2.91 -19.35
N PHE A 197 -5.87 -3.32 -19.15
CA PHE A 197 -4.94 -2.65 -18.27
C PHE A 197 -4.78 -1.16 -18.59
N LEU A 198 -4.58 -0.81 -19.88
CA LEU A 198 -4.38 0.58 -20.29
C LEU A 198 -5.66 1.41 -20.12
N GLN A 199 -6.84 0.84 -20.41
CA GLN A 199 -8.13 1.50 -20.19
C GLN A 199 -8.36 1.79 -18.70
N ASP A 200 -8.17 0.79 -17.85
CA ASP A 200 -8.40 0.92 -16.41
C ASP A 200 -7.36 1.84 -15.76
N LEU A 201 -6.09 1.74 -16.18
CA LEU A 201 -5.04 2.65 -15.71
C LEU A 201 -5.34 4.10 -16.12
N TYR A 202 -5.72 4.34 -17.37
CA TYR A 202 -6.07 5.67 -17.86
C TYR A 202 -7.28 6.24 -17.11
N ALA A 203 -8.32 5.45 -16.92
CA ALA A 203 -9.50 5.83 -16.16
C ALA A 203 -9.15 6.16 -14.70
N ALA A 204 -8.31 5.33 -14.06
CA ALA A 204 -7.85 5.55 -12.69
C ALA A 204 -7.00 6.83 -12.54
N LEU A 205 -6.12 7.12 -13.52
CA LEU A 205 -5.31 8.34 -13.54
C LEU A 205 -6.17 9.60 -13.71
N HIS A 206 -7.29 9.52 -14.44
CA HIS A 206 -8.20 10.66 -14.69
C HIS A 206 -9.43 10.67 -13.76
N ALA A 207 -9.57 9.66 -12.88
CA ALA A 207 -10.64 9.63 -11.89
C ALA A 207 -10.56 10.85 -10.95
N PRO A 208 -11.69 11.33 -10.42
CA PRO A 208 -11.69 12.34 -9.38
C PRO A 208 -10.97 11.83 -8.13
N GLY A 209 -10.19 12.68 -7.51
CA GLY A 209 -9.34 12.31 -6.39
C GLY A 209 -7.86 12.20 -6.78
N GLU A 210 -7.01 12.39 -5.80
CA GLU A 210 -5.57 12.58 -6.01
C GLU A 210 -4.76 11.36 -5.58
N ILE A 211 -5.44 10.26 -5.20
CA ILE A 211 -4.83 9.04 -4.70
C ILE A 211 -5.14 7.88 -5.64
N LEU A 212 -4.10 7.24 -6.17
CA LEU A 212 -4.17 6.01 -6.94
C LEU A 212 -3.46 4.88 -6.18
N ILE A 213 -4.19 3.82 -5.91
CA ILE A 213 -3.74 2.65 -5.16
C ILE A 213 -3.50 1.50 -6.13
N PHE A 214 -2.34 0.85 -6.00
CA PHE A 214 -1.98 -0.37 -6.73
C PHE A 214 -1.94 -1.54 -5.75
N GLU A 215 -2.72 -2.57 -6.05
CA GLU A 215 -2.80 -3.80 -5.27
C GLU A 215 -2.32 -5.01 -6.07
N HIS A 216 -1.91 -6.07 -5.38
CA HIS A 216 -1.55 -7.38 -5.92
C HIS A 216 -0.56 -7.34 -7.10
N TYR A 217 0.38 -6.40 -7.07
CA TYR A 217 1.37 -6.23 -8.14
C TYR A 217 2.25 -7.48 -8.34
N GLU A 218 2.33 -8.36 -7.36
CA GLU A 218 3.07 -9.62 -7.44
C GLU A 218 2.51 -10.56 -8.51
N SER A 219 1.21 -10.47 -8.80
CA SER A 219 0.49 -11.31 -9.77
C SER A 219 0.35 -10.67 -11.16
N CYS A 220 0.84 -9.44 -11.33
CA CYS A 220 0.74 -8.68 -12.57
C CYS A 220 1.77 -9.12 -13.61
N TYR A 221 1.41 -8.99 -14.89
CA TYR A 221 2.35 -9.19 -15.99
C TYR A 221 3.52 -8.18 -15.92
N PRO A 222 4.80 -8.63 -16.03
CA PRO A 222 5.96 -7.76 -15.86
C PRO A 222 6.02 -6.56 -16.81
N GLY A 223 5.48 -6.67 -18.01
CA GLY A 223 5.42 -5.59 -18.99
C GLY A 223 4.59 -4.39 -18.48
N PHE A 224 3.50 -4.64 -17.77
CA PHE A 224 2.64 -3.59 -17.20
C PHE A 224 3.28 -2.96 -15.96
N LEU A 225 4.01 -3.74 -15.17
CA LEU A 225 4.80 -3.21 -14.05
C LEU A 225 5.85 -2.20 -14.53
N LYS A 226 6.45 -2.42 -15.72
CA LYS A 226 7.36 -1.46 -16.33
C LYS A 226 6.67 -0.14 -16.66
N THR A 227 5.45 -0.17 -17.19
CA THR A 227 4.65 1.03 -17.47
C THR A 227 4.39 1.83 -16.17
N ILE A 228 4.01 1.14 -15.10
CA ILE A 228 3.81 1.76 -13.78
C ILE A 228 5.12 2.31 -13.21
N ALA A 229 6.24 1.59 -13.39
CA ALA A 229 7.56 2.05 -12.98
C ALA A 229 7.99 3.31 -13.73
N ASP A 230 7.73 3.39 -15.03
CA ASP A 230 8.04 4.58 -15.83
C ASP A 230 7.20 5.79 -15.39
N LEU A 231 5.92 5.61 -15.02
CA LEU A 231 5.09 6.66 -14.42
C LEU A 231 5.70 7.19 -13.12
N ALA A 232 6.16 6.31 -12.25
CA ALA A 232 6.71 6.66 -10.95
C ALA A 232 8.10 7.31 -11.03
N THR A 233 8.95 6.85 -11.98
CA THR A 233 10.35 7.26 -12.06
C THR A 233 10.60 8.40 -13.04
N ARG A 234 9.87 8.42 -14.16
CA ARG A 234 10.05 9.36 -15.27
C ARG A 234 8.93 10.38 -15.40
N GLY A 235 7.87 10.25 -14.59
CA GLY A 235 6.68 11.07 -14.69
C GLY A 235 5.87 10.86 -15.97
N SER A 236 6.21 9.89 -16.80
CA SER A 236 5.41 9.51 -17.97
C SER A 236 5.81 8.15 -18.50
N ALA A 237 4.84 7.39 -19.02
CA ALA A 237 5.05 6.10 -19.65
C ALA A 237 4.62 6.16 -21.13
N PRO A 238 5.43 5.65 -22.07
CA PRO A 238 5.02 5.50 -23.46
C PRO A 238 4.00 4.38 -23.58
N LEU A 239 3.05 4.55 -24.49
CA LEU A 239 2.07 3.52 -24.87
C LEU A 239 2.61 2.73 -26.07
N SER A 240 2.22 1.46 -26.16
CA SER A 240 2.59 0.55 -27.26
C SER A 240 2.00 0.99 -28.61
N SER A 241 0.85 1.65 -28.58
CA SER A 241 0.12 2.19 -29.73
C SER A 241 -0.29 3.63 -29.49
N ARG A 242 -0.90 4.26 -30.47
CA ARG A 242 -1.58 5.54 -30.32
C ARG A 242 -3.04 5.31 -29.98
N TYR A 243 -3.55 6.04 -29.02
CA TYR A 243 -4.93 5.94 -28.57
C TYR A 243 -5.65 7.28 -28.74
N LEU A 244 -6.92 7.22 -29.06
CA LEU A 244 -7.84 8.35 -29.02
C LEU A 244 -8.69 8.24 -27.76
N VAL A 245 -8.94 9.36 -27.12
CA VAL A 245 -9.87 9.43 -26.00
C VAL A 245 -11.26 9.74 -26.56
N ASN A 246 -12.22 8.84 -26.39
CA ASN A 246 -13.60 9.07 -26.81
C ASN A 246 -14.29 10.07 -25.88
N LYS A 247 -15.55 10.44 -26.18
CA LYS A 247 -16.34 11.38 -25.38
C LYS A 247 -16.62 10.89 -23.95
N GLU A 248 -16.51 9.60 -23.74
CA GLU A 248 -16.71 8.93 -22.44
C GLU A 248 -15.41 8.83 -21.63
N GLY A 249 -14.28 9.35 -22.15
CA GLY A 249 -12.98 9.29 -21.48
C GLY A 249 -12.26 7.95 -21.64
N ILE A 250 -12.70 7.08 -22.55
CA ILE A 250 -12.13 5.74 -22.76
C ILE A 250 -11.08 5.80 -23.87
N LEU A 251 -9.95 5.10 -23.66
CA LEU A 251 -8.89 4.93 -24.63
C LEU A 251 -9.35 3.97 -25.75
N VAL A 252 -9.36 4.43 -26.99
CA VAL A 252 -9.64 3.63 -28.18
C VAL A 252 -8.38 3.58 -29.03
N ASP A 253 -7.95 2.38 -29.41
CA ASP A 253 -6.78 2.19 -30.25
C ASP A 253 -6.98 2.87 -31.61
N ALA A 254 -6.12 3.82 -31.93
CA ALA A 254 -6.13 4.57 -33.18
C ALA A 254 -5.37 3.84 -34.30
N GLY A 255 -4.75 2.71 -34.03
CA GLY A 255 -3.90 1.96 -34.95
C GLY A 255 -2.78 2.82 -35.52
N THR A 256 -2.62 2.82 -36.86
CA THR A 256 -1.60 3.61 -37.55
C THR A 256 -2.08 5.01 -37.93
N ALA A 257 -3.32 5.37 -37.62
CA ALA A 257 -3.89 6.66 -38.00
C ALA A 257 -3.20 7.83 -37.29
N LEU A 258 -2.79 8.83 -38.06
CA LEU A 258 -2.29 10.10 -37.54
C LEU A 258 -3.50 11.01 -37.27
N ALA A 259 -4.21 10.74 -36.19
CA ALA A 259 -5.32 11.56 -35.75
C ALA A 259 -4.87 12.69 -34.83
N PRO A 260 -5.36 13.93 -35.00
CA PRO A 260 -5.14 15.00 -34.06
C PRO A 260 -5.69 14.60 -32.67
N GLY A 261 -4.90 14.84 -31.62
CA GLY A 261 -5.30 14.47 -30.24
C GLY A 261 -5.00 13.02 -29.85
N ALA A 262 -4.24 12.27 -30.68
CA ALA A 262 -3.82 10.92 -30.29
C ALA A 262 -2.83 10.94 -29.11
N VAL A 263 -3.14 10.17 -28.08
CA VAL A 263 -2.34 9.98 -26.88
C VAL A 263 -1.34 8.85 -27.15
N SER A 264 -0.06 9.14 -27.04
CA SER A 264 1.05 8.17 -27.15
C SER A 264 1.82 7.97 -25.86
N ARG A 265 1.51 8.76 -24.84
CA ARG A 265 2.11 8.72 -23.49
C ARG A 265 1.03 9.01 -22.47
N ILE A 266 1.19 8.44 -21.30
CA ILE A 266 0.38 8.75 -20.11
C ILE A 266 1.29 9.28 -19.02
N ASP A 267 0.76 10.14 -18.17
CA ASP A 267 1.43 10.70 -17.01
C ASP A 267 0.60 10.46 -15.75
N PRO A 268 1.18 10.58 -14.54
CA PRO A 268 0.46 10.32 -13.29
C PRO A 268 -0.54 11.41 -12.89
N CYS A 269 -0.78 12.42 -13.71
CA CYS A 269 -1.74 13.51 -13.48
C CYS A 269 -1.62 14.16 -12.08
N GLY A 270 -0.40 14.25 -11.53
CA GLY A 270 -0.16 14.80 -10.20
C GLY A 270 -0.77 14.00 -9.05
N LYS A 271 -1.00 12.71 -9.22
CA LYS A 271 -1.54 11.84 -8.18
C LYS A 271 -0.47 11.31 -7.23
N TYR A 272 -0.88 10.91 -6.03
CA TYR A 272 -0.12 10.03 -5.17
C TYR A 272 -0.23 8.61 -5.72
N LEU A 273 0.89 7.94 -5.94
CA LEU A 273 0.96 6.55 -6.35
C LEU A 273 1.26 5.69 -5.11
N ILE A 274 0.27 4.93 -4.66
CA ILE A 274 0.37 4.18 -3.42
C ILE A 274 0.35 2.68 -3.71
N PHE A 275 1.36 1.97 -3.22
CA PHE A 275 1.52 0.53 -3.40
C PHE A 275 1.23 -0.20 -2.10
N PHE A 276 0.35 -1.18 -2.13
CA PHE A 276 0.11 -2.07 -1.02
C PHE A 276 0.93 -3.35 -1.15
N SER A 277 1.66 -3.72 -0.10
CA SER A 277 2.43 -4.95 -0.06
C SER A 277 2.29 -5.66 1.29
N HIS A 278 2.38 -6.98 1.28
CA HIS A 278 2.51 -7.77 2.50
C HIS A 278 3.97 -7.87 2.96
N LYS A 279 4.90 -7.51 2.09
CA LYS A 279 6.34 -7.59 2.30
C LYS A 279 6.95 -6.19 2.18
N GLY A 280 8.18 -6.06 2.64
CA GLY A 280 8.89 -4.79 2.63
C GLY A 280 9.37 -4.35 1.24
N ARG A 281 10.23 -3.33 1.25
CA ARG A 281 10.79 -2.67 0.06
C ARG A 281 11.57 -3.62 -0.87
N GLU A 282 12.11 -4.72 -0.33
CA GLU A 282 12.93 -5.69 -1.08
C GLU A 282 12.13 -6.34 -2.22
N VAL A 283 10.87 -6.69 -1.99
CA VAL A 283 10.03 -7.31 -3.02
C VAL A 283 9.69 -6.36 -4.16
N LEU A 284 9.62 -5.05 -3.89
CA LEU A 284 9.49 -4.06 -4.95
C LEU A 284 10.71 -4.05 -5.87
N ALA A 285 11.93 -4.24 -5.32
CA ALA A 285 13.16 -4.29 -6.13
C ALA A 285 13.14 -5.47 -7.11
N ASP A 286 12.66 -6.62 -6.65
CA ASP A 286 12.58 -7.83 -7.49
C ASP A 286 11.57 -7.68 -8.63
N LYS A 287 10.46 -6.96 -8.42
CA LYS A 287 9.37 -6.82 -9.39
C LYS A 287 9.54 -5.61 -10.31
N PHE A 288 9.92 -4.47 -9.77
CA PHE A 288 10.00 -3.20 -10.49
C PHE A 288 11.43 -2.75 -10.82
N GLY A 289 12.43 -3.35 -10.19
CA GLY A 289 13.84 -2.98 -10.34
C GLY A 289 14.30 -1.83 -9.43
N ALA A 290 15.63 -1.67 -9.32
CA ALA A 290 16.26 -0.70 -8.44
C ALA A 290 15.88 0.78 -8.70
N PRO A 291 15.70 1.25 -9.96
CA PRO A 291 15.29 2.65 -10.21
C PRO A 291 13.94 2.99 -9.59
N PHE A 292 12.98 2.07 -9.63
CA PHE A 292 11.68 2.27 -9.00
C PHE A 292 11.78 2.37 -7.48
N VAL A 293 12.59 1.51 -6.85
CA VAL A 293 12.79 1.55 -5.40
C VAL A 293 13.37 2.89 -4.95
N SER A 294 14.22 3.52 -5.78
CA SER A 294 14.77 4.85 -5.52
C SER A 294 13.71 5.95 -5.64
N ALA A 295 12.70 5.77 -6.50
CA ALA A 295 11.58 6.69 -6.65
C ALA A 295 10.55 6.59 -5.51
N VAL A 296 10.56 5.50 -4.72
CA VAL A 296 9.68 5.38 -3.53
C VAL A 296 10.14 6.37 -2.47
N GLY A 297 9.35 7.42 -2.29
CA GLY A 297 9.65 8.52 -1.36
C GLY A 297 9.47 8.13 0.10
N ASP A 298 8.45 7.33 0.40
CA ASP A 298 8.12 6.93 1.77
C ASP A 298 7.67 5.47 1.85
N VAL A 299 8.08 4.82 2.94
CA VAL A 299 7.64 3.46 3.31
C VAL A 299 7.00 3.51 4.68
N CYS A 300 5.75 3.12 4.77
CA CYS A 300 5.00 3.05 6.02
C CYS A 300 4.63 1.59 6.27
N THR A 301 4.94 1.09 7.46
CA THR A 301 4.71 -0.31 7.82
C THR A 301 3.80 -0.42 9.02
N THR A 302 2.71 -1.19 8.88
CA THR A 302 1.83 -1.50 10.01
C THR A 302 2.43 -2.60 10.88
N ILE A 303 2.07 -2.59 12.15
CA ILE A 303 2.42 -3.61 13.14
C ILE A 303 1.21 -4.49 13.45
N ALA A 304 1.46 -5.65 14.03
CA ALA A 304 0.38 -6.47 14.58
C ALA A 304 -0.26 -5.73 15.76
N PHE A 305 -1.60 -5.83 15.88
CA PHE A 305 -2.32 -5.19 16.99
C PHE A 305 -1.98 -5.83 18.33
N ALA A 306 -1.75 -5.02 19.34
CA ALA A 306 -1.67 -5.48 20.72
C ALA A 306 -3.07 -5.86 21.24
N ARG A 307 -3.12 -6.68 22.27
CA ARG A 307 -4.39 -7.11 22.90
C ARG A 307 -5.21 -5.91 23.41
N GLU A 308 -4.53 -4.91 23.92
CA GLU A 308 -5.13 -3.68 24.41
C GLU A 308 -5.78 -2.87 23.31
N ASP A 309 -5.12 -2.77 22.16
CA ASP A 309 -5.67 -2.09 20.98
C ASP A 309 -6.93 -2.78 20.46
N LEU A 310 -6.91 -4.11 20.38
CA LEU A 310 -8.08 -4.90 19.98
C LEU A 310 -9.23 -4.74 20.96
N ALA A 311 -8.97 -4.68 22.25
CA ALA A 311 -9.99 -4.42 23.26
C ALA A 311 -10.58 -2.99 23.12
N ALA A 312 -9.75 -2.01 22.84
CA ALA A 312 -10.20 -0.63 22.59
C ALA A 312 -11.04 -0.54 21.31
N MET A 313 -10.61 -1.17 20.22
CA MET A 313 -11.39 -1.25 18.97
C MET A 313 -12.73 -1.96 19.19
N ALA A 314 -12.74 -3.10 19.91
CA ALA A 314 -13.96 -3.82 20.23
C ALA A 314 -14.93 -2.96 21.06
N ALA A 315 -14.43 -2.16 21.99
CA ALA A 315 -15.25 -1.22 22.75
C ALA A 315 -15.85 -0.13 21.86
N GLN A 316 -15.11 0.41 20.88
CA GLN A 316 -15.63 1.39 19.92
C GLN A 316 -16.73 0.75 19.04
N GLU A 317 -16.51 -0.43 18.50
CA GLU A 317 -17.51 -1.12 17.67
C GLU A 317 -18.77 -1.49 18.46
N LEU A 318 -18.64 -1.92 19.72
CA LEU A 318 -19.77 -2.19 20.60
C LEU A 318 -20.56 -0.91 20.95
N ASN A 319 -19.90 0.23 21.14
CA ASN A 319 -20.58 1.51 21.35
C ASN A 319 -21.33 1.96 20.09
N ALA A 320 -20.74 1.80 18.91
CA ALA A 320 -21.41 2.06 17.64
C ALA A 320 -22.61 1.12 17.44
N LEU A 321 -22.46 -0.14 17.77
CA LEU A 321 -23.55 -1.13 17.77
C LEU A 321 -24.67 -0.71 18.73
N ALA A 322 -24.35 -0.31 19.95
CA ALA A 322 -25.36 0.11 20.94
C ALA A 322 -26.15 1.32 20.45
N GLN A 323 -25.50 2.30 19.82
CA GLN A 323 -26.19 3.42 19.19
C GLN A 323 -27.07 2.98 18.02
N LYS A 324 -26.58 2.08 17.15
CA LYS A 324 -27.32 1.53 16.01
C LYS A 324 -28.57 0.77 16.49
N VAL A 325 -28.43 -0.06 17.53
CA VAL A 325 -29.53 -0.80 18.15
C VAL A 325 -30.57 0.16 18.74
N ARG A 326 -30.12 1.20 19.45
CA ARG A 326 -31.02 2.21 20.05
C ARG A 326 -31.80 2.96 18.97
N THR A 327 -31.14 3.41 17.91
CA THR A 327 -31.76 4.24 16.87
C THR A 327 -32.65 3.45 15.92
N ARG A 328 -32.33 2.18 15.64
CA ARG A 328 -33.04 1.37 14.66
C ARG A 328 -34.06 0.41 15.27
N LEU A 329 -33.75 -0.16 16.44
CA LEU A 329 -34.59 -1.16 17.09
C LEU A 329 -35.31 -0.62 18.34
N GLY A 330 -34.97 0.58 18.83
CA GLY A 330 -35.56 1.14 20.04
C GLY A 330 -35.11 0.47 21.35
N LEU A 331 -34.12 -0.42 21.29
CA LEU A 331 -33.61 -1.19 22.42
C LEU A 331 -32.34 -0.58 23.00
N THR A 332 -32.13 -0.72 24.30
CA THR A 332 -30.89 -0.33 24.96
C THR A 332 -30.00 -1.55 25.07
N LEU A 333 -28.83 -1.55 24.42
CA LEU A 333 -27.86 -2.66 24.46
C LEU A 333 -26.89 -2.46 25.64
N THR A 334 -26.70 -3.52 26.44
CA THR A 334 -25.68 -3.59 27.47
C THR A 334 -24.74 -4.77 27.19
N ALA A 335 -23.44 -4.52 27.25
CA ALA A 335 -22.40 -5.53 27.01
C ALA A 335 -21.29 -5.37 28.05
N GLY A 336 -20.88 -6.48 28.66
CA GLY A 336 -19.83 -6.51 29.65
C GLY A 336 -18.42 -6.64 29.04
N ALA A 337 -17.41 -6.80 29.91
CA ALA A 337 -16.04 -7.01 29.50
C ALA A 337 -15.86 -8.36 28.76
N ASP A 338 -16.63 -9.37 29.12
CA ASP A 338 -16.71 -10.68 28.48
C ASP A 338 -17.10 -10.59 26.99
N VAL A 339 -18.11 -9.79 26.68
CA VAL A 339 -18.57 -9.56 25.31
C VAL A 339 -17.51 -8.77 24.51
N ARG A 340 -16.91 -7.76 25.14
CA ARG A 340 -15.81 -7.02 24.52
C ARG A 340 -14.64 -7.93 24.16
N ASP A 341 -14.23 -8.81 25.07
CA ASP A 341 -13.12 -9.74 24.86
C ASP A 341 -13.49 -10.81 23.79
N TYR A 342 -14.77 -11.23 23.75
CA TYR A 342 -15.28 -12.08 22.67
C TYR A 342 -15.19 -11.41 21.30
N VAL A 343 -15.62 -10.15 21.19
CA VAL A 343 -15.53 -9.38 19.93
C VAL A 343 -14.07 -9.16 19.54
N ALA A 344 -13.19 -8.80 20.49
CA ALA A 344 -11.75 -8.64 20.25
C ALA A 344 -11.11 -9.92 19.71
N ALA A 345 -11.53 -11.09 20.18
CA ALA A 345 -11.05 -12.39 19.73
C ALA A 345 -11.44 -12.72 18.26
N GLN A 346 -12.39 -11.98 17.67
CA GLN A 346 -12.78 -12.18 16.25
C GLN A 346 -11.73 -11.61 15.26
N CYS A 347 -10.70 -10.93 15.76
CA CYS A 347 -9.54 -10.53 14.95
C CYS A 347 -8.72 -11.79 14.59
N SER A 348 -8.88 -12.28 13.38
CA SER A 348 -8.12 -13.43 12.85
C SER A 348 -7.05 -12.97 11.85
N LYS A 349 -6.11 -13.87 11.52
CA LYS A 349 -5.11 -13.60 10.47
C LYS A 349 -5.75 -13.32 9.10
N GLU A 350 -6.93 -13.86 8.84
CA GLU A 350 -7.63 -13.72 7.55
C GLU A 350 -8.48 -12.45 7.51
N LYS A 351 -9.25 -12.19 8.57
CA LYS A 351 -10.21 -11.08 8.64
C LYS A 351 -9.61 -9.79 9.22
N GLY A 352 -8.50 -9.91 9.97
CA GLY A 352 -7.90 -8.78 10.66
C GLY A 352 -8.89 -8.05 11.57
N ALA A 353 -8.70 -6.75 11.77
CA ALA A 353 -9.60 -5.91 12.56
C ALA A 353 -11.03 -5.82 11.97
N ALA A 354 -11.23 -6.06 10.67
CA ALA A 354 -12.56 -6.11 10.07
C ALA A 354 -13.45 -7.20 10.70
N GLY A 355 -12.85 -8.26 11.29
CA GLY A 355 -13.57 -9.28 12.02
C GLY A 355 -14.41 -8.75 13.18
N LEU A 356 -13.97 -7.70 13.86
CA LEU A 356 -14.69 -7.06 14.96
C LEU A 356 -16.00 -6.44 14.46
N LYS A 357 -15.92 -5.65 13.39
CA LYS A 357 -17.08 -5.01 12.76
C LYS A 357 -18.07 -6.06 12.23
N LEU A 358 -17.56 -7.09 11.53
CA LEU A 358 -18.41 -8.19 11.05
C LEU A 358 -19.13 -8.89 12.19
N CYS A 359 -18.49 -9.10 13.33
CA CYS A 359 -19.11 -9.65 14.53
C CYS A 359 -20.24 -8.75 15.03
N CYS A 360 -20.00 -7.44 15.16
CA CYS A 360 -21.00 -6.46 15.59
C CYS A 360 -22.19 -6.38 14.61
N ASP A 361 -21.94 -6.42 13.31
CA ASP A 361 -23.01 -6.44 12.30
C ASP A 361 -23.83 -7.75 12.37
N ARG A 362 -23.19 -8.87 12.68
CA ARG A 362 -23.87 -10.15 12.91
C ARG A 362 -24.75 -10.10 14.15
N ILE A 363 -24.27 -9.51 15.25
CA ILE A 363 -25.07 -9.26 16.46
C ILE A 363 -26.27 -8.39 16.13
N PHE A 364 -26.08 -7.28 15.41
CA PHE A 364 -27.18 -6.40 15.00
C PHE A 364 -28.23 -7.16 14.18
N ARG A 365 -27.79 -7.99 13.22
CA ARG A 365 -28.70 -8.78 12.39
C ARG A 365 -29.52 -9.76 13.23
N ALA A 366 -28.88 -10.46 14.18
CA ALA A 366 -29.58 -11.40 15.06
C ALA A 366 -30.66 -10.72 15.93
N LEU A 367 -30.32 -9.56 16.50
CA LEU A 367 -31.27 -8.75 17.24
C LEU A 367 -32.41 -8.22 16.36
N SER A 368 -32.11 -7.83 15.14
CA SER A 368 -33.13 -7.40 14.17
C SER A 368 -34.07 -8.51 13.81
N GLU A 369 -33.56 -9.73 13.61
CA GLU A 369 -34.39 -10.93 13.33
C GLU A 369 -35.31 -11.26 14.50
N TYR A 370 -34.79 -11.16 15.74
CA TYR A 370 -35.60 -11.31 16.92
C TYR A 370 -36.76 -10.28 16.96
N CYS A 371 -36.49 -9.03 16.64
CA CYS A 371 -37.52 -7.99 16.57
C CYS A 371 -38.55 -8.26 15.48
N LEU A 372 -38.15 -8.84 14.34
CA LEU A 372 -39.06 -9.19 13.24
C LEU A 372 -39.96 -10.40 13.56
N GLN A 373 -39.45 -11.35 14.36
CA GLN A 373 -40.24 -12.54 14.79
C GLN A 373 -41.24 -12.23 15.91
N THR A 374 -41.03 -11.09 16.58
CA THR A 374 -41.87 -10.65 17.70
C THR A 374 -42.77 -9.53 17.21
N ASP A 375 -44.05 -9.82 16.97
CA ASP A 375 -45.06 -8.89 16.40
C ASP A 375 -45.35 -7.62 17.25
N THR A 376 -44.66 -7.42 18.36
CA THR A 376 -44.83 -6.26 19.26
C THR A 376 -43.64 -5.36 19.24
N ALA A 377 -43.85 -4.04 19.27
CA ALA A 377 -42.80 -3.08 19.45
C ALA A 377 -42.00 -3.36 20.72
N LEU A 378 -40.80 -3.93 20.57
CA LEU A 378 -39.96 -4.27 21.71
C LEU A 378 -39.35 -2.99 22.28
N THR A 379 -39.55 -2.79 23.58
CA THR A 379 -38.92 -1.72 24.35
C THR A 379 -38.20 -2.36 25.55
N GLY A 380 -37.05 -1.83 25.89
CA GLY A 380 -36.30 -2.29 27.05
C GLY A 380 -34.82 -2.47 26.84
N THR A 381 -34.21 -3.25 27.71
CA THR A 381 -32.78 -3.47 27.74
C THR A 381 -32.45 -4.91 27.30
N VAL A 382 -31.54 -5.01 26.32
CA VAL A 382 -30.92 -6.26 25.91
C VAL A 382 -29.54 -6.37 26.55
N ALA A 383 -29.36 -7.39 27.41
CA ALA A 383 -28.07 -7.72 27.97
C ALA A 383 -27.42 -8.83 27.14
N LEU A 384 -26.18 -8.57 26.66
CA LEU A 384 -25.36 -9.60 26.04
C LEU A 384 -24.39 -10.19 27.06
N THR A 385 -24.14 -11.49 26.93
CA THR A 385 -23.19 -12.25 27.75
C THR A 385 -22.42 -13.22 26.85
N ALA A 386 -21.11 -13.24 26.99
CA ALA A 386 -20.27 -14.19 26.27
C ALA A 386 -20.19 -15.53 27.04
N VAL A 387 -20.42 -16.61 26.32
CA VAL A 387 -20.28 -18.00 26.81
C VAL A 387 -19.26 -18.74 25.93
N PRO A 388 -18.66 -19.84 26.37
CA PRO A 388 -17.70 -20.59 25.57
C PRO A 388 -18.23 -21.01 24.18
N GLU A 389 -19.53 -21.19 24.05
CA GLU A 389 -20.20 -21.64 22.83
C GLU A 389 -20.62 -20.46 21.90
N GLY A 390 -20.53 -19.18 22.36
CA GLY A 390 -20.97 -18.04 21.58
C GLY A 390 -21.43 -16.84 22.40
N LEU A 391 -22.47 -16.16 21.92
CA LEU A 391 -23.11 -15.04 22.60
C LEU A 391 -24.54 -15.36 22.96
N GLN A 392 -24.92 -15.08 24.19
CA GLN A 392 -26.28 -15.13 24.67
C GLN A 392 -26.85 -13.70 24.84
N PHE A 393 -28.17 -13.59 24.69
CA PHE A 393 -28.90 -12.35 24.97
C PHE A 393 -30.05 -12.60 25.94
N ALA A 394 -30.33 -11.59 26.72
CA ALA A 394 -31.51 -11.57 27.63
C ALA A 394 -32.24 -10.23 27.46
N LEU A 395 -33.51 -10.26 27.13
CA LEU A 395 -34.36 -9.08 27.04
C LEU A 395 -35.04 -8.83 28.37
N ASN A 396 -34.88 -7.64 28.97
CA ASN A 396 -35.52 -7.20 30.21
C ASN A 396 -35.35 -8.20 31.38
N GLY A 397 -34.23 -8.92 31.45
CA GLY A 397 -33.93 -9.91 32.49
C GLY A 397 -34.61 -11.25 32.28
N ALA A 398 -35.15 -11.54 31.08
CA ALA A 398 -35.65 -12.86 30.72
C ALA A 398 -34.53 -13.92 30.71
N ALA A 399 -34.91 -15.19 30.61
CA ALA A 399 -33.93 -16.26 30.51
C ALA A 399 -32.98 -16.06 29.32
N PRO A 400 -31.66 -16.24 29.49
CA PRO A 400 -30.68 -16.08 28.39
C PRO A 400 -30.97 -17.09 27.26
N ALA A 401 -30.93 -16.62 26.04
CA ALA A 401 -31.07 -17.45 24.83
C ALA A 401 -29.83 -17.25 23.93
N ASP A 402 -29.51 -18.26 23.13
CA ASP A 402 -28.42 -18.15 22.15
C ASP A 402 -28.77 -17.11 21.08
N LEU A 403 -27.94 -16.09 20.97
CA LEU A 403 -28.16 -14.98 20.05
C LEU A 403 -28.15 -15.43 18.59
N PHE A 404 -27.22 -16.30 18.23
CA PHE A 404 -27.00 -16.66 16.81
C PHE A 404 -27.97 -17.78 16.34
N SER A 405 -28.67 -18.43 17.23
CA SER A 405 -29.76 -19.35 16.87
C SER A 405 -30.95 -18.62 16.21
N LEU A 406 -31.04 -17.28 16.42
CA LEU A 406 -32.06 -16.45 15.81
C LEU A 406 -31.80 -16.17 14.33
N LEU A 407 -30.55 -16.24 13.92
CA LEU A 407 -30.20 -16.05 12.50
C LEU A 407 -30.72 -17.28 11.72
N PRO A 408 -31.42 -17.07 10.61
CA PRO A 408 -31.64 -18.15 9.67
C PRO A 408 -30.26 -18.73 9.38
N THR A 409 -30.14 -20.04 9.55
CA THR A 409 -28.86 -20.78 9.42
C THR A 409 -28.04 -20.16 8.31
N GLU A 410 -26.79 -19.67 8.62
CA GLU A 410 -26.01 -18.77 7.77
C GLU A 410 -25.65 -19.40 6.44
N TYR A 411 -26.61 -19.42 5.53
CA TYR A 411 -26.47 -20.03 4.23
C TYR A 411 -26.24 -19.00 3.11
N THR A 412 -26.64 -17.73 3.31
CA THR A 412 -26.71 -16.84 2.14
C THR A 412 -25.43 -16.08 1.85
N GLY A 413 -24.74 -15.52 2.84
CA GLY A 413 -23.53 -14.70 2.55
C GLY A 413 -22.32 -15.54 2.14
N ALA A 414 -21.98 -16.56 2.93
CA ALA A 414 -20.84 -17.44 2.62
C ALA A 414 -21.11 -18.32 1.38
N VAL A 415 -22.37 -18.69 1.15
CA VAL A 415 -22.79 -19.46 -0.04
C VAL A 415 -22.68 -18.59 -1.29
N ASP A 416 -23.12 -17.34 -1.24
CA ASP A 416 -23.08 -16.43 -2.38
C ASP A 416 -21.64 -16.02 -2.71
N GLU A 417 -20.79 -15.82 -1.70
CA GLU A 417 -19.35 -15.59 -1.90
C GLU A 417 -18.65 -16.79 -2.54
N ILE A 418 -18.89 -18.00 -2.03
CA ILE A 418 -18.31 -19.23 -2.59
C ILE A 418 -18.90 -19.53 -3.97
N ARG A 419 -20.16 -19.20 -4.19
CA ARG A 419 -20.81 -19.31 -5.50
C ARG A 419 -20.15 -18.36 -6.50
N ALA A 420 -19.92 -17.12 -6.10
CA ALA A 420 -19.17 -16.16 -6.92
C ALA A 420 -17.72 -16.61 -7.17
N GLU A 421 -17.04 -17.19 -6.17
CA GLU A 421 -15.70 -17.76 -6.32
C GLU A 421 -15.68 -18.97 -7.27
N LEU A 422 -16.73 -19.83 -7.22
CA LEU A 422 -16.91 -20.92 -8.18
C LEU A 422 -17.24 -20.41 -9.60
N ASP A 423 -18.07 -19.38 -9.70
CA ASP A 423 -18.44 -18.78 -10.98
C ASP A 423 -17.28 -18.05 -11.65
N ALA A 424 -16.35 -17.48 -10.87
CA ALA A 424 -15.14 -16.85 -11.36
C ALA A 424 -14.14 -17.82 -12.01
N LEU A 425 -14.24 -19.13 -11.70
CA LEU A 425 -13.42 -20.14 -12.38
C LEU A 425 -13.84 -20.26 -13.85
N VAL A 426 -12.91 -20.03 -14.75
CA VAL A 426 -13.17 -20.10 -16.21
C VAL A 426 -13.46 -21.54 -16.62
N GLY A 427 -14.58 -21.75 -17.30
CA GLY A 427 -15.01 -23.08 -17.78
C GLY A 427 -15.69 -23.92 -16.71
N LEU A 428 -15.70 -25.26 -16.92
CA LEU A 428 -16.23 -26.27 -15.99
C LEU A 428 -17.74 -26.14 -15.68
N ALA A 429 -18.54 -25.57 -16.59
CA ALA A 429 -19.96 -25.37 -16.41
C ALA A 429 -20.71 -26.62 -15.93
N PRO A 430 -20.48 -27.85 -16.46
CA PRO A 430 -21.17 -29.04 -15.98
C PRO A 430 -20.85 -29.40 -14.51
N VAL A 431 -19.64 -29.05 -14.02
CA VAL A 431 -19.23 -29.29 -12.63
C VAL A 431 -19.90 -28.28 -11.71
N LYS A 432 -19.99 -27.02 -12.14
CA LYS A 432 -20.69 -25.95 -11.40
C LYS A 432 -22.17 -26.27 -11.27
N ASP A 433 -22.83 -26.62 -12.34
CA ASP A 433 -24.25 -27.00 -12.36
C ASP A 433 -24.52 -28.18 -11.45
N TYR A 434 -23.64 -29.20 -11.43
CA TYR A 434 -23.75 -30.34 -10.54
C TYR A 434 -23.62 -29.94 -9.05
N VAL A 435 -22.65 -29.08 -8.73
CA VAL A 435 -22.44 -28.63 -7.34
C VAL A 435 -23.61 -27.78 -6.85
N PHE A 436 -24.16 -26.91 -7.68
CA PHE A 436 -25.32 -26.10 -7.33
C PHE A 436 -26.58 -26.96 -7.22
N GLY A 437 -26.80 -27.88 -8.12
CA GLY A 437 -27.94 -28.83 -8.06
C GLY A 437 -27.88 -29.75 -6.83
N LEU A 438 -26.66 -30.09 -6.35
CA LEU A 438 -26.48 -30.84 -5.11
C LEU A 438 -26.92 -30.03 -3.89
N ALA A 439 -26.59 -28.74 -3.86
CA ALA A 439 -27.00 -27.84 -2.78
C ALA A 439 -28.53 -27.67 -2.71
N ASP A 440 -29.15 -27.45 -3.86
CA ASP A 440 -30.62 -27.33 -3.94
C ASP A 440 -31.33 -28.59 -3.45
N ASN A 441 -30.82 -29.76 -3.83
CA ASN A 441 -31.32 -31.03 -3.33
C ASN A 441 -31.18 -31.17 -1.81
N LEU A 442 -30.04 -30.75 -1.24
CA LEU A 442 -29.84 -30.81 0.20
C LEU A 442 -30.75 -29.85 0.96
N GLN A 443 -31.00 -28.65 0.47
CA GLN A 443 -31.96 -27.72 1.05
C GLN A 443 -33.40 -28.31 1.04
N VAL A 444 -33.79 -28.90 -0.08
CA VAL A 444 -35.09 -29.56 -0.20
C VAL A 444 -35.22 -30.72 0.81
N GLN A 445 -34.16 -31.53 0.96
CA GLN A 445 -34.13 -32.62 1.94
C GLN A 445 -34.23 -32.14 3.39
N GLN A 446 -33.52 -31.06 3.73
CA GLN A 446 -33.58 -30.44 5.05
C GLN A 446 -34.97 -29.88 5.37
N ARG A 447 -35.61 -29.17 4.40
CA ARG A 447 -36.99 -28.69 4.54
C ARG A 447 -37.98 -29.85 4.73
N ARG A 448 -37.78 -30.95 3.99
CA ARG A 448 -38.59 -32.15 4.15
C ARG A 448 -38.40 -32.81 5.52
N ALA A 449 -37.13 -32.88 6.00
CA ALA A 449 -36.83 -33.39 7.34
C ALA A 449 -37.47 -32.54 8.44
N ALA A 450 -37.41 -31.22 8.32
CA ALA A 450 -38.05 -30.27 9.24
C ALA A 450 -39.55 -30.37 9.23
N ALA A 451 -40.18 -30.77 8.10
CA ALA A 451 -41.59 -31.02 7.95
C ALA A 451 -42.00 -32.46 8.37
N GLY A 452 -41.08 -33.26 8.93
CA GLY A 452 -41.35 -34.62 9.41
C GLY A 452 -41.43 -35.71 8.33
N PHE A 453 -41.03 -35.40 7.10
CA PHE A 453 -41.00 -36.40 6.03
C PHE A 453 -39.74 -37.27 6.08
N LYS A 454 -39.86 -38.54 5.68
CA LYS A 454 -38.68 -39.41 5.52
C LYS A 454 -37.77 -38.87 4.43
N THR A 455 -36.50 -38.68 4.74
CA THR A 455 -35.48 -38.23 3.82
C THR A 455 -34.55 -39.39 3.45
N ALA A 456 -34.13 -39.45 2.18
CA ALA A 456 -33.14 -40.43 1.74
C ALA A 456 -31.74 -39.98 2.19
N SER A 457 -30.89 -40.90 2.62
CA SER A 457 -29.50 -40.62 2.89
C SER A 457 -28.76 -40.32 1.57
N LEU A 458 -28.27 -39.12 1.40
CA LEU A 458 -27.44 -38.74 0.28
C LEU A 458 -25.99 -39.18 0.53
N SER A 459 -25.42 -39.94 -0.41
CA SER A 459 -23.99 -40.26 -0.39
C SER A 459 -23.21 -39.04 -0.86
N MET A 460 -22.26 -38.58 -0.03
CA MET A 460 -21.39 -37.44 -0.30
C MET A 460 -20.04 -37.87 -0.88
N HIS A 461 -19.88 -39.11 -1.32
CA HIS A 461 -18.65 -39.57 -1.94
C HIS A 461 -18.55 -39.02 -3.35
N MET A 462 -17.45 -38.28 -3.64
CA MET A 462 -17.17 -37.65 -4.93
C MET A 462 -15.80 -38.06 -5.44
N ILE A 463 -15.68 -38.32 -6.74
CA ILE A 463 -14.43 -38.60 -7.39
C ILE A 463 -14.19 -37.51 -8.45
N PHE A 464 -13.08 -36.77 -8.32
CA PHE A 464 -12.68 -35.75 -9.26
C PHE A 464 -11.69 -36.32 -10.26
N THR A 465 -12.08 -36.49 -11.51
CA THR A 465 -11.24 -37.01 -12.60
C THR A 465 -10.93 -35.91 -13.61
N GLY A 466 -9.80 -36.02 -14.26
CA GLY A 466 -9.37 -35.07 -15.32
C GLY A 466 -7.84 -34.97 -15.42
N ASN A 467 -7.36 -34.27 -16.43
CA ASN A 467 -5.96 -34.10 -16.73
C ASN A 467 -5.21 -33.31 -15.62
N PRO A 468 -3.88 -33.47 -15.45
CA PRO A 468 -3.07 -32.64 -14.56
C PRO A 468 -3.25 -31.13 -14.91
N GLY A 469 -3.31 -30.27 -13.88
CA GLY A 469 -3.42 -28.81 -14.08
C GLY A 469 -4.83 -28.27 -14.37
N THR A 470 -5.86 -29.09 -14.42
CA THR A 470 -7.25 -28.65 -14.70
C THR A 470 -8.01 -28.10 -13.49
N GLY A 471 -7.34 -27.78 -12.39
CA GLY A 471 -7.97 -27.18 -11.21
C GLY A 471 -8.78 -28.13 -10.32
N LYS A 472 -8.60 -29.48 -10.44
CA LYS A 472 -9.35 -30.47 -9.65
C LYS A 472 -9.28 -30.23 -8.13
N THR A 473 -8.08 -29.98 -7.61
CA THR A 473 -7.90 -29.75 -6.18
C THR A 473 -8.53 -28.43 -5.73
N THR A 474 -8.45 -27.39 -6.57
CA THR A 474 -9.07 -26.09 -6.29
C THR A 474 -10.58 -26.23 -6.21
N ILE A 475 -11.20 -26.95 -7.16
CA ILE A 475 -12.63 -27.21 -7.13
C ILE A 475 -13.02 -28.06 -5.94
N ALA A 476 -12.26 -29.11 -5.62
CA ALA A 476 -12.55 -29.94 -4.45
C ALA A 476 -12.56 -29.13 -3.15
N ARG A 477 -11.61 -28.17 -3.00
CA ARG A 477 -11.60 -27.24 -1.87
C ARG A 477 -12.84 -26.34 -1.82
N LEU A 478 -13.23 -25.78 -2.97
CA LEU A 478 -14.41 -24.91 -3.06
C LEU A 478 -15.70 -25.69 -2.80
N VAL A 479 -15.83 -26.90 -3.32
CA VAL A 479 -16.95 -27.79 -3.05
C VAL A 479 -17.01 -28.14 -1.56
N ALA A 480 -15.88 -28.45 -0.92
CA ALA A 480 -15.84 -28.72 0.51
C ALA A 480 -16.27 -27.48 1.34
N LYS A 481 -15.80 -26.28 0.98
CA LYS A 481 -16.24 -25.01 1.58
C LYS A 481 -17.74 -24.81 1.39
N TYR A 482 -18.24 -25.04 0.18
CA TYR A 482 -19.64 -24.90 -0.18
C TYR A 482 -20.55 -25.86 0.61
N LEU A 483 -20.20 -27.16 0.66
CA LEU A 483 -20.92 -28.17 1.42
C LEU A 483 -20.91 -27.89 2.93
N LYS A 484 -19.83 -27.31 3.45
CA LYS A 484 -19.76 -26.85 4.84
C LYS A 484 -20.67 -25.63 5.04
N ALA A 485 -20.64 -24.65 4.13
CA ALA A 485 -21.48 -23.46 4.19
C ALA A 485 -22.98 -23.81 4.13
N ILE A 486 -23.39 -24.82 3.35
CA ILE A 486 -24.77 -25.32 3.31
C ILE A 486 -25.09 -26.29 4.45
N GLY A 487 -24.19 -26.52 5.45
CA GLY A 487 -24.41 -27.40 6.60
C GLY A 487 -24.54 -28.90 6.28
N ALA A 488 -24.13 -29.28 5.08
CA ALA A 488 -24.08 -30.68 4.66
C ALA A 488 -22.95 -31.45 5.34
N LEU A 489 -21.89 -30.73 5.76
CA LEU A 489 -20.75 -31.30 6.49
C LEU A 489 -20.68 -30.68 7.89
N LYS A 490 -20.76 -31.52 8.92
CA LYS A 490 -20.61 -31.09 10.32
C LYS A 490 -19.19 -30.76 10.74
N GLY A 491 -18.21 -31.16 9.98
CA GLY A 491 -16.78 -30.85 10.16
C GLY A 491 -16.07 -31.17 8.86
N GLY A 492 -15.36 -30.20 8.27
CA GLY A 492 -14.64 -30.41 7.02
C GLY A 492 -13.18 -29.96 7.19
N GLN A 493 -12.29 -30.88 7.54
CA GLN A 493 -10.89 -30.70 7.27
C GLN A 493 -10.60 -31.37 5.93
N LEU A 494 -10.08 -30.59 4.99
CA LEU A 494 -9.48 -31.16 3.78
C LEU A 494 -8.12 -31.72 4.22
N VAL A 495 -7.98 -33.03 4.13
CA VAL A 495 -6.69 -33.72 4.32
C VAL A 495 -6.14 -33.94 2.93
N GLU A 496 -5.03 -33.27 2.60
CA GLU A 496 -4.24 -33.46 1.36
C GLU A 496 -3.06 -34.37 1.62
#